data_e0bfe58a577f0308d3ce7c75ef4dad73
#
_entry.id   e0bfe58a577f0308d3ce7c75ef4dad73
#
_cell.length_a   1.000
_cell.length_b   1.000
_cell.length_c   1.000
_cell.angle_alpha   90.00
_cell.angle_beta   90.00
_cell.angle_gamma   90.00
#
_symmetry.space_group_name_H-M   'P 1'
#
loop_
_entity.id
_entity.type
_entity.pdbx_description
1 polymer ?
#
loop_
_entity_poly.entity_id
_entity_poly.type
_entity_poly.pdbx_seq_one_letter_code
_entity_poly.pdbx_strand_id
1 'polypeptide(L)'
;MNTGYFKSFDGSDIFYREWNFQPNQKTLIIIHRGHEHSERLHEIATDAQFEGYNIFAYDLRGHGYTKEPVSPIFMDNVRDLDMFSKYLHHQYQIDEQDIFVIANSIAGVIVTSWVHDFAPAIAGMALLAPAFEIKLYVPFANEFIGFTTKLKKDLVIQSYVKSKVLTHDKAQQEAYDQDPLISKSINGRLLVDLQSAGKRLVEDAAAINIPTLILSAEKDYVVKNSVQKKFYVDLESQVKEFRTMTNFFHGILFESGRHEVYQYIKTFVVKSFELEPNELSLAPDLFSVKEYENLYYKVMPTMEKLNFAFQKWSLGKIGTLSEGMALGLKYGFDSGISLDYVYHNQAKGKFGIGKVIDKGYLEAIGWRGIRIRKQHLLTLLEKNIQDIQSSGRKVKILDIAGGTGNYLFDIKERYPDVEIVINEFVESNISLGEKIIHQKGYSHIRFTNFDCFDPKTYQLINFEPNITIISGIFELFGDNQLTNKAVQGIVSISEENSHILYTGQPWHPQLKMIAFVLNSHQKKDWVMRRRSQKELDRIMAFNHIKKEDMLIDDYGIFTVSSGKVKG
;
A
#
# COMPACT_ATOMS: atom_id res chain seq x y z
N MET A 1 4.38 -7.79 32.36
CA MET A 1 4.60 -6.92 31.19
C MET A 1 6.08 -6.95 30.82
N ASN A 2 6.39 -7.36 29.60
CA ASN A 2 7.74 -7.36 29.04
C ASN A 2 7.89 -6.20 28.04
N THR A 3 9.12 -5.80 27.76
CA THR A 3 9.42 -4.72 26.79
C THR A 3 10.59 -5.12 25.92
N GLY A 4 10.63 -4.60 24.71
CA GLY A 4 11.71 -4.86 23.77
C GLY A 4 11.73 -3.88 22.60
N TYR A 5 12.57 -4.18 21.64
CA TYR A 5 12.65 -3.47 20.36
C TYR A 5 12.59 -4.47 19.22
N PHE A 6 11.90 -4.09 18.15
CA PHE A 6 12.01 -4.80 16.88
C PHE A 6 12.63 -3.89 15.82
N LYS A 7 13.27 -4.49 14.81
CA LYS A 7 13.83 -3.77 13.69
C LYS A 7 12.76 -3.54 12.62
N SER A 8 12.57 -2.28 12.24
CA SER A 8 11.70 -1.92 11.13
C SER A 8 12.40 -2.06 9.77
N PHE A 9 11.68 -1.81 8.69
CA PHE A 9 12.10 -1.95 7.29
C PHE A 9 13.36 -1.12 6.93
N ASP A 10 13.60 -0.02 7.64
CA ASP A 10 14.74 0.89 7.47
C ASP A 10 15.86 0.68 8.51
N GLY A 11 15.75 -0.38 9.33
CA GLY A 11 16.67 -0.70 10.41
C GLY A 11 16.45 0.08 11.70
N SER A 12 15.44 0.95 11.76
CA SER A 12 15.07 1.68 12.98
C SER A 12 14.63 0.72 14.08
N ASP A 13 14.98 1.06 15.34
CA ASP A 13 14.50 0.36 16.52
C ASP A 13 13.15 0.93 16.95
N ILE A 14 12.13 0.10 16.92
CA ILE A 14 10.77 0.42 17.36
C ILE A 14 10.52 -0.27 18.70
N PHE A 15 10.17 0.52 19.72
CA PHE A 15 9.90 0.02 21.06
C PHE A 15 8.52 -0.62 21.14
N TYR A 16 8.42 -1.78 21.84
CA TYR A 16 7.14 -2.44 22.07
C TYR A 16 6.98 -2.96 23.50
N ARG A 17 5.72 -3.21 23.89
CA ARG A 17 5.30 -3.84 25.12
C ARG A 17 4.49 -5.09 24.82
N GLU A 18 4.64 -6.08 25.69
CA GLU A 18 3.95 -7.37 25.67
C GLU A 18 3.29 -7.61 27.03
N TRP A 19 2.03 -8.02 27.03
CA TRP A 19 1.29 -8.47 28.19
C TRP A 19 0.82 -9.91 28.00
N ASN A 20 1.07 -10.74 29.02
CA ASN A 20 0.49 -12.09 29.17
C ASN A 20 0.70 -13.05 27.99
N PHE A 21 1.88 -13.02 27.34
CA PHE A 21 2.14 -13.94 26.23
C PHE A 21 2.03 -15.40 26.66
N GLN A 22 1.21 -16.15 25.92
CA GLN A 22 1.09 -17.61 25.99
C GLN A 22 1.04 -18.17 24.56
N PRO A 23 1.77 -19.25 24.27
CA PRO A 23 1.72 -19.88 22.95
C PRO A 23 0.27 -20.29 22.57
N ASN A 24 -0.04 -20.22 21.29
CA ASN A 24 -1.33 -20.64 20.71
C ASN A 24 -2.57 -19.86 21.18
N GLN A 25 -2.40 -18.75 21.89
CA GLN A 25 -3.52 -17.84 22.18
C GLN A 25 -3.71 -16.81 21.06
N LYS A 26 -4.96 -16.38 20.84
CA LYS A 26 -5.28 -15.25 19.95
C LYS A 26 -4.64 -13.97 20.47
N THR A 27 -4.28 -13.09 19.55
CA THR A 27 -3.45 -11.91 19.83
C THR A 27 -4.19 -10.63 19.50
N LEU A 28 -4.12 -9.66 20.40
CA LEU A 28 -4.59 -8.30 20.20
C LEU A 28 -3.38 -7.37 20.05
N ILE A 29 -3.30 -6.65 18.94
CA ILE A 29 -2.38 -5.52 18.80
C ILE A 29 -3.17 -4.25 19.11
N ILE A 30 -2.75 -3.48 20.11
CA ILE A 30 -3.40 -2.23 20.47
C ILE A 30 -2.44 -1.08 20.13
N ILE A 31 -2.90 -0.12 19.31
CA ILE A 31 -2.06 0.98 18.88
C ILE A 31 -2.61 2.30 19.41
N HIS A 32 -1.73 3.07 20.08
CA HIS A 32 -2.05 4.31 20.75
C HIS A 32 -2.37 5.44 19.75
N ARG A 33 -3.05 6.47 20.21
CA ARG A 33 -3.33 7.70 19.44
C ARG A 33 -2.10 8.62 19.38
N GLY A 34 -2.15 9.62 18.51
CA GLY A 34 -1.12 10.65 18.44
C GLY A 34 -0.85 11.30 19.78
N HIS A 35 0.39 11.72 19.97
CA HIS A 35 0.96 12.34 21.19
C HIS A 35 1.18 11.37 22.36
N GLU A 36 0.58 10.20 22.37
CA GLU A 36 0.71 9.19 23.45
C GLU A 36 1.78 8.13 23.16
N HIS A 37 1.80 7.09 23.94
CA HIS A 37 2.70 5.95 23.84
C HIS A 37 2.04 4.68 24.37
N SER A 38 2.64 3.53 24.13
CA SER A 38 2.06 2.22 24.43
C SER A 38 1.80 1.96 25.93
N GLU A 39 2.53 2.59 26.85
CA GLU A 39 2.27 2.42 28.29
C GLU A 39 0.90 2.95 28.73
N ARG A 40 0.38 3.95 28.04
CA ARG A 40 -0.97 4.49 28.27
C ARG A 40 -2.07 3.45 28.03
N LEU A 41 -1.75 2.38 27.33
CA LEU A 41 -2.67 1.27 27.02
C LEU A 41 -2.67 0.18 28.11
N HIS A 42 -1.92 0.36 29.22
CA HIS A 42 -1.79 -0.64 30.28
C HIS A 42 -3.15 -1.02 30.88
N GLU A 43 -4.04 -0.08 31.09
CA GLU A 43 -5.36 -0.31 31.69
C GLU A 43 -6.21 -1.26 30.83
N ILE A 44 -6.36 -1.00 29.55
CA ILE A 44 -7.08 -1.92 28.65
C ILE A 44 -6.35 -3.26 28.51
N ALA A 45 -5.03 -3.25 28.45
CA ALA A 45 -4.23 -4.47 28.29
C ALA A 45 -4.28 -5.41 29.52
N THR A 46 -4.70 -4.91 30.67
CA THR A 46 -4.82 -5.70 31.91
C THR A 46 -6.27 -5.85 32.39
N ASP A 47 -7.23 -5.34 31.63
CA ASP A 47 -8.65 -5.50 31.96
C ASP A 47 -9.09 -6.96 31.81
N ALA A 48 -9.87 -7.45 32.78
CA ALA A 48 -10.34 -8.82 32.86
C ALA A 48 -11.13 -9.27 31.62
N GLN A 49 -11.72 -8.33 30.86
CA GLN A 49 -12.43 -8.66 29.62
C GLN A 49 -11.50 -9.21 28.52
N PHE A 50 -10.21 -8.91 28.59
CA PHE A 50 -9.21 -9.37 27.63
C PHE A 50 -8.31 -10.48 28.18
N GLU A 51 -8.67 -11.07 29.32
CA GLU A 51 -8.02 -12.28 29.82
C GLU A 51 -8.10 -13.40 28.78
N GLY A 52 -7.01 -14.14 28.60
CA GLY A 52 -6.89 -15.22 27.60
C GLY A 52 -6.43 -14.76 26.22
N TYR A 53 -6.11 -13.48 26.03
CA TYR A 53 -5.45 -12.97 24.82
C TYR A 53 -4.00 -12.60 25.10
N ASN A 54 -3.13 -12.82 24.12
CA ASN A 54 -1.85 -12.15 24.06
C ASN A 54 -2.09 -10.70 23.68
N ILE A 55 -1.44 -9.75 24.34
CA ILE A 55 -1.61 -8.33 24.02
C ILE A 55 -0.26 -7.69 23.75
N PHE A 56 -0.16 -7.03 22.63
CA PHE A 56 1.02 -6.29 22.19
C PHE A 56 0.66 -4.85 21.84
N ALA A 57 1.59 -3.94 22.10
CA ALA A 57 1.51 -2.56 21.64
C ALA A 57 2.92 -2.04 21.35
N TYR A 58 3.07 -1.19 20.37
CA TYR A 58 4.36 -0.53 20.10
C TYR A 58 4.21 0.99 20.11
N ASP A 59 5.33 1.69 20.31
CA ASP A 59 5.36 3.16 20.25
C ASP A 59 5.55 3.60 18.81
N LEU A 60 4.61 4.39 18.27
CA LEU A 60 4.73 5.00 16.95
C LEU A 60 6.01 5.85 16.86
N ARG A 61 6.53 6.06 15.65
CA ARG A 61 7.71 6.91 15.43
C ARG A 61 7.52 8.30 16.04
N GLY A 62 8.53 8.78 16.77
CA GLY A 62 8.49 10.05 17.48
C GLY A 62 7.61 10.07 18.73
N HIS A 63 7.19 8.90 19.22
CA HIS A 63 6.38 8.74 20.43
C HIS A 63 7.06 7.82 21.44
N GLY A 64 6.83 8.07 22.72
CA GLY A 64 7.35 7.24 23.80
C GLY A 64 8.86 7.02 23.71
N TYR A 65 9.27 5.77 23.61
CA TYR A 65 10.69 5.37 23.50
C TYR A 65 11.16 5.13 22.06
N THR A 66 10.27 5.27 21.08
CA THR A 66 10.65 5.20 19.64
C THR A 66 11.08 6.55 19.12
N LYS A 67 12.29 6.64 18.56
CA LYS A 67 12.84 7.88 18.03
C LYS A 67 12.09 8.36 16.77
N GLU A 68 11.98 9.66 16.62
CA GLU A 68 11.47 10.26 15.38
C GLU A 68 12.57 10.23 14.29
N PRO A 69 12.25 9.80 13.04
CA PRO A 69 13.18 9.88 11.94
C PRO A 69 13.39 11.34 11.50
N VAL A 70 14.52 11.60 10.82
CA VAL A 70 14.87 12.95 10.33
C VAL A 70 13.83 13.53 9.37
N SER A 71 13.14 12.68 8.61
CA SER A 71 12.10 13.09 7.65
C SER A 71 10.93 12.11 7.71
N PRO A 72 10.06 12.21 8.74
CA PRO A 72 8.96 11.27 8.91
C PRO A 72 7.95 11.40 7.77
N ILE A 73 7.50 10.25 7.25
CA ILE A 73 6.36 10.16 6.34
C ILE A 73 5.31 9.22 6.94
N PHE A 74 4.04 9.45 6.58
CA PHE A 74 2.94 8.65 7.11
C PHE A 74 3.09 7.15 6.82
N MET A 75 3.52 6.80 5.59
CA MET A 75 3.68 5.40 5.16
C MET A 75 4.72 4.61 5.98
N ASP A 76 5.66 5.28 6.65
CA ASP A 76 6.62 4.58 7.50
C ASP A 76 5.94 3.92 8.70
N ASN A 77 4.91 4.57 9.28
CA ASN A 77 4.12 3.96 10.35
C ASN A 77 3.28 2.77 9.87
N VAL A 78 2.84 2.78 8.62
CA VAL A 78 2.12 1.65 7.99
C VAL A 78 3.08 0.47 7.77
N ARG A 79 4.29 0.75 7.29
CA ARG A 79 5.36 -0.24 7.12
C ARG A 79 5.84 -0.82 8.47
N ASP A 80 5.90 0.01 9.52
CA ASP A 80 6.24 -0.44 10.87
C ASP A 80 5.22 -1.46 11.40
N LEU A 81 3.93 -1.25 11.14
CA LEU A 81 2.90 -2.21 11.52
C LEU A 81 3.04 -3.54 10.77
N ASP A 82 3.35 -3.49 9.47
CA ASP A 82 3.64 -4.68 8.68
C ASP A 82 4.87 -5.43 9.20
N MET A 83 5.93 -4.70 9.51
CA MET A 83 7.15 -5.29 10.11
C MET A 83 6.89 -5.84 11.51
N PHE A 84 6.00 -5.20 12.29
CA PHE A 84 5.62 -5.71 13.60
C PHE A 84 4.84 -7.03 13.52
N SER A 85 3.89 -7.13 12.58
CA SER A 85 3.19 -8.40 12.30
C SER A 85 4.17 -9.52 11.92
N LYS A 86 5.12 -9.24 11.02
CA LYS A 86 6.19 -10.18 10.63
C LYS A 86 7.09 -10.54 11.81
N TYR A 87 7.44 -9.57 12.66
CA TYR A 87 8.21 -9.81 13.87
C TYR A 87 7.49 -10.75 14.84
N LEU A 88 6.18 -10.54 15.04
CA LEU A 88 5.37 -11.42 15.89
C LEU A 88 5.30 -12.84 15.33
N HIS A 89 5.20 -12.99 14.02
CA HIS A 89 5.25 -14.31 13.38
C HIS A 89 6.59 -15.01 13.61
N HIS A 90 7.70 -14.33 13.39
CA HIS A 90 9.04 -14.93 13.51
C HIS A 90 9.45 -15.20 14.96
N GLN A 91 9.17 -14.27 15.86
CA GLN A 91 9.63 -14.34 17.24
C GLN A 91 8.70 -15.15 18.14
N TYR A 92 7.40 -15.07 17.89
CA TYR A 92 6.37 -15.63 18.79
C TYR A 92 5.54 -16.72 18.11
N GLN A 93 5.76 -17.00 16.81
CA GLN A 93 4.99 -17.97 16.00
C GLN A 93 3.49 -17.61 15.95
N ILE A 94 3.18 -16.31 15.90
CA ILE A 94 1.82 -15.81 15.79
C ILE A 94 1.50 -15.59 14.31
N ASP A 95 0.52 -16.32 13.80
CA ASP A 95 0.04 -16.12 12.42
C ASP A 95 -0.90 -14.91 12.33
N GLU A 96 -0.94 -14.26 11.17
CA GLU A 96 -1.81 -13.08 10.96
C GLU A 96 -3.29 -13.37 11.27
N GLN A 97 -3.80 -14.56 10.93
CA GLN A 97 -5.18 -14.97 11.22
C GLN A 97 -5.52 -15.04 12.71
N ASP A 98 -4.49 -15.07 13.56
CA ASP A 98 -4.64 -15.05 15.01
C ASP A 98 -4.51 -13.65 15.60
N ILE A 99 -4.41 -12.62 14.76
CA ILE A 99 -4.27 -11.23 15.14
C ILE A 99 -5.57 -10.46 14.91
N PHE A 100 -6.00 -9.68 15.92
CA PHE A 100 -7.01 -8.63 15.80
C PHE A 100 -6.39 -7.29 16.23
N VAL A 101 -6.67 -6.20 15.50
CA VAL A 101 -6.02 -4.91 15.76
C VAL A 101 -7.03 -3.90 16.32
N ILE A 102 -6.65 -3.25 17.44
CA ILE A 102 -7.42 -2.16 18.08
C ILE A 102 -6.62 -0.87 17.88
N ALA A 103 -7.19 0.12 17.23
CA ALA A 103 -6.47 1.32 16.82
C ALA A 103 -7.22 2.61 17.20
N ASN A 104 -6.53 3.53 17.87
CA ASN A 104 -7.13 4.76 18.35
C ASN A 104 -6.66 5.98 17.52
N SER A 105 -7.59 6.80 17.04
CA SER A 105 -7.32 8.08 16.37
C SER A 105 -6.43 7.95 15.12
N ILE A 106 -5.21 8.48 15.11
CA ILE A 106 -4.26 8.38 13.97
C ILE A 106 -3.90 6.93 13.67
N ALA A 107 -3.80 6.09 14.68
CA ALA A 107 -3.56 4.66 14.50
C ALA A 107 -4.70 4.00 13.69
N GLY A 108 -5.94 4.50 13.81
CA GLY A 108 -7.05 4.04 12.97
C GLY A 108 -6.80 4.27 11.48
N VAL A 109 -6.14 5.37 11.09
CA VAL A 109 -5.75 5.62 9.70
C VAL A 109 -4.58 4.72 9.29
N ILE A 110 -3.61 4.50 10.18
CA ILE A 110 -2.46 3.61 9.94
C ILE A 110 -2.93 2.17 9.67
N VAL A 111 -3.76 1.63 10.58
CA VAL A 111 -4.30 0.26 10.44
C VAL A 111 -5.17 0.11 9.20
N THR A 112 -6.03 1.09 8.94
CA THR A 112 -6.88 1.08 7.74
C THR A 112 -6.03 1.14 6.45
N SER A 113 -4.93 1.92 6.43
CA SER A 113 -3.97 1.94 5.31
C SER A 113 -3.26 0.60 5.16
N TRP A 114 -2.82 -0.02 6.25
CA TRP A 114 -2.18 -1.34 6.22
C TRP A 114 -3.11 -2.40 5.64
N VAL A 115 -4.37 -2.43 6.08
CA VAL A 115 -5.38 -3.36 5.56
C VAL A 115 -5.66 -3.12 4.08
N HIS A 116 -5.78 -1.86 3.67
CA HIS A 116 -6.03 -1.48 2.28
C HIS A 116 -4.84 -1.83 1.36
N ASP A 117 -3.63 -1.48 1.80
CA ASP A 117 -2.44 -1.48 0.95
C ASP A 117 -1.69 -2.82 0.98
N PHE A 118 -1.64 -3.50 2.13
CA PHE A 118 -0.89 -4.76 2.34
C PHE A 118 -1.80 -5.99 2.34
N ALA A 119 -3.09 -5.82 2.59
CA ALA A 119 -4.07 -6.91 2.68
C ALA A 119 -3.65 -8.04 3.64
N PRO A 120 -3.30 -7.75 4.91
CA PRO A 120 -2.94 -8.77 5.88
C PRO A 120 -4.13 -9.72 6.14
N ALA A 121 -3.85 -10.97 6.46
CA ALA A 121 -4.87 -11.98 6.74
C ALA A 121 -5.38 -11.93 8.20
N ILE A 122 -5.51 -10.74 8.80
CA ILE A 122 -5.95 -10.57 10.19
C ILE A 122 -7.45 -10.86 10.38
N ALA A 123 -7.82 -11.25 11.60
CA ALA A 123 -9.20 -11.57 11.96
C ALA A 123 -10.15 -10.35 11.87
N GLY A 124 -9.64 -9.15 12.11
CA GLY A 124 -10.41 -7.91 12.00
C GLY A 124 -9.76 -6.72 12.68
N MET A 125 -10.47 -5.59 12.69
CA MET A 125 -10.01 -4.36 13.32
C MET A 125 -11.11 -3.62 14.06
N ALA A 126 -10.73 -2.93 15.15
CA ALA A 126 -11.57 -1.96 15.87
C ALA A 126 -10.94 -0.58 15.79
N LEU A 127 -11.65 0.36 15.18
CA LEU A 127 -11.23 1.73 14.94
C LEU A 127 -11.93 2.67 15.94
N LEU A 128 -11.18 3.26 16.86
CA LEU A 128 -11.68 4.10 17.94
C LEU A 128 -11.44 5.57 17.59
N ALA A 129 -12.50 6.33 17.31
CA ALA A 129 -12.45 7.70 16.83
C ALA A 129 -11.39 7.91 15.73
N PRO A 130 -11.38 7.10 14.62
CA PRO A 130 -10.32 7.16 13.61
C PRO A 130 -10.21 8.55 12.99
N ALA A 131 -8.96 9.03 12.85
CA ALA A 131 -8.64 10.39 12.42
C ALA A 131 -8.66 10.55 10.88
N PHE A 132 -9.68 10.05 10.20
CA PHE A 132 -9.83 10.20 8.76
C PHE A 132 -9.90 11.66 8.29
N GLU A 133 -10.44 12.54 9.13
CA GLU A 133 -10.39 13.99 8.93
C GLU A 133 -10.29 14.71 10.27
N ILE A 134 -9.17 15.42 10.47
CA ILE A 134 -8.90 16.21 11.68
C ILE A 134 -9.60 17.56 11.55
N LYS A 135 -10.27 18.03 12.64
CA LYS A 135 -10.86 19.35 12.73
C LYS A 135 -9.77 20.40 12.87
N LEU A 136 -9.46 21.10 11.79
CA LEU A 136 -8.60 22.28 11.84
C LEU A 136 -9.47 23.51 11.99
N TYR A 137 -9.37 24.18 13.13
CA TYR A 137 -10.20 25.35 13.48
C TYR A 137 -9.77 26.64 12.77
N VAL A 138 -8.67 26.60 12.00
CA VAL A 138 -8.16 27.72 11.21
C VAL A 138 -8.49 27.45 9.74
N PRO A 139 -9.21 28.35 9.04
CA PRO A 139 -9.48 28.21 7.61
C PRO A 139 -8.18 28.10 6.80
N PHE A 140 -8.21 27.25 5.76
CA PHE A 140 -7.06 26.99 4.87
C PHE A 140 -5.78 26.47 5.56
N ALA A 141 -5.87 25.98 6.81
CA ALA A 141 -4.70 25.50 7.54
C ALA A 141 -3.98 24.36 6.81
N ASN A 142 -4.71 23.42 6.20
CA ASN A 142 -4.12 22.31 5.43
C ASN A 142 -3.29 22.80 4.23
N GLU A 143 -3.84 23.71 3.45
CA GLU A 143 -3.17 24.29 2.28
C GLU A 143 -1.93 25.07 2.69
N PHE A 144 -2.02 25.86 3.76
CA PHE A 144 -0.90 26.62 4.30
C PHE A 144 0.20 25.71 4.84
N ILE A 145 -0.15 24.69 5.64
CA ILE A 145 0.79 23.71 6.15
C ILE A 145 1.44 22.95 4.99
N GLY A 146 0.63 22.48 4.02
CA GLY A 146 1.11 21.78 2.83
C GLY A 146 2.05 22.63 1.96
N PHE A 147 1.84 23.94 1.87
CA PHE A 147 2.75 24.83 1.17
C PHE A 147 4.05 25.04 1.96
N THR A 148 3.95 25.30 3.27
CA THR A 148 5.13 25.54 4.12
C THR A 148 6.00 24.32 4.30
N THR A 149 5.44 23.11 4.36
CA THR A 149 6.21 21.84 4.44
C THR A 149 6.99 21.54 3.17
N LYS A 150 6.57 22.04 2.00
CA LYS A 150 7.38 21.96 0.77
C LYS A 150 8.62 22.84 0.83
N LEU A 151 8.57 23.94 1.56
CA LEU A 151 9.69 24.88 1.74
C LEU A 151 10.57 24.50 2.94
N LYS A 152 9.94 24.02 4.02
CA LYS A 152 10.62 23.66 5.28
C LYS A 152 10.16 22.26 5.71
N LYS A 153 10.97 21.24 5.44
CA LYS A 153 10.63 19.83 5.71
C LYS A 153 10.44 19.52 7.20
N ASP A 154 11.13 20.24 8.07
CA ASP A 154 11.14 20.02 9.53
C ASP A 154 10.17 20.99 10.26
N LEU A 155 9.07 21.37 9.62
CA LEU A 155 8.05 22.20 10.24
C LEU A 155 7.38 21.44 11.39
N VAL A 156 7.55 21.92 12.62
CA VAL A 156 6.90 21.39 13.82
C VAL A 156 5.70 22.27 14.16
N ILE A 157 4.54 21.65 14.37
CA ILE A 157 3.29 22.32 14.69
C ILE A 157 2.93 22.00 16.14
N GLN A 158 2.69 23.02 16.95
CA GLN A 158 2.20 22.83 18.31
C GLN A 158 0.76 22.28 18.28
N SER A 159 0.52 21.22 19.01
CA SER A 159 -0.79 20.59 19.08
C SER A 159 -1.76 21.45 19.89
N TYR A 160 -2.97 21.63 19.38
CA TYR A 160 -4.08 22.22 20.12
C TYR A 160 -4.82 21.21 21.01
N VAL A 161 -4.49 19.92 20.86
CA VAL A 161 -5.12 18.82 21.60
C VAL A 161 -4.62 18.86 23.05
N LYS A 162 -5.54 19.10 23.98
CA LYS A 162 -5.28 19.16 25.43
C LYS A 162 -6.11 18.10 26.14
N SER A 163 -5.68 17.67 27.32
CA SER A 163 -6.37 16.66 28.15
C SER A 163 -7.87 16.91 28.30
N LYS A 164 -8.28 18.17 28.48
CA LYS A 164 -9.68 18.60 28.69
C LYS A 164 -10.62 18.35 27.51
N VAL A 165 -10.10 18.19 26.29
CA VAL A 165 -10.89 17.88 25.09
C VAL A 165 -10.81 16.41 24.72
N LEU A 166 -10.10 15.61 25.51
CA LEU A 166 -9.86 14.21 25.27
C LEU A 166 -10.74 13.29 26.12
N THR A 167 -10.98 13.67 27.39
CA THR A 167 -11.79 12.88 28.32
C THR A 167 -12.41 13.76 29.41
N HIS A 168 -13.52 13.27 29.99
CA HIS A 168 -14.13 13.86 31.18
C HIS A 168 -13.46 13.37 32.49
N ASP A 169 -12.75 12.24 32.45
CA ASP A 169 -12.10 11.64 33.59
C ASP A 169 -10.92 12.49 34.06
N LYS A 170 -11.05 13.08 35.28
CA LYS A 170 -10.04 13.99 35.84
C LYS A 170 -8.72 13.31 36.12
N ALA A 171 -8.74 12.07 36.57
CA ALA A 171 -7.51 11.32 36.83
C ALA A 171 -6.75 11.05 35.51
N GLN A 172 -7.47 10.72 34.43
CA GLN A 172 -6.88 10.55 33.12
C GLN A 172 -6.36 11.87 32.51
N GLN A 173 -7.03 13.00 32.78
CA GLN A 173 -6.53 14.33 32.40
C GLN A 173 -5.20 14.65 33.11
N GLU A 174 -5.13 14.46 34.42
CA GLU A 174 -3.93 14.70 35.23
C GLU A 174 -2.78 13.79 34.81
N ALA A 175 -3.07 12.49 34.62
CA ALA A 175 -2.07 11.53 34.15
C ALA A 175 -1.50 11.90 32.77
N TYR A 176 -2.36 12.41 31.84
CA TYR A 176 -1.91 12.90 30.54
C TYR A 176 -1.03 14.16 30.66
N ASP A 177 -1.44 15.13 31.49
CA ASP A 177 -0.74 16.43 31.61
C ASP A 177 0.62 16.30 32.31
N GLN A 178 0.77 15.31 33.23
CA GLN A 178 1.99 15.06 33.99
C GLN A 178 2.97 14.08 33.33
N ASP A 179 2.53 13.37 32.28
CA ASP A 179 3.33 12.35 31.61
C ASP A 179 4.43 12.99 30.75
N PRO A 180 5.73 12.76 31.05
CA PRO A 180 6.84 13.36 30.33
C PRO A 180 7.02 12.82 28.92
N LEU A 181 6.44 11.66 28.61
CA LEU A 181 6.51 11.02 27.28
C LEU A 181 5.42 11.51 26.32
N ILE A 182 4.47 12.32 26.80
CA ILE A 182 3.44 12.95 25.94
C ILE A 182 4.07 14.01 25.05
N SER A 183 4.03 13.80 23.74
CA SER A 183 4.43 14.80 22.75
C SER A 183 3.42 15.94 22.68
N LYS A 184 3.88 17.19 22.70
CA LYS A 184 3.03 18.38 22.56
C LYS A 184 3.04 18.99 21.17
N SER A 185 3.67 18.31 20.22
CA SER A 185 3.83 18.78 18.84
C SER A 185 3.75 17.64 17.84
N ILE A 186 3.52 17.97 16.59
CA ILE A 186 3.50 17.03 15.47
C ILE A 186 4.28 17.60 14.29
N ASN A 187 4.97 16.74 13.53
CA ASN A 187 5.59 17.15 12.28
C ASN A 187 4.51 17.55 11.25
N GLY A 188 4.66 18.73 10.63
CA GLY A 188 3.67 19.26 9.70
C GLY A 188 3.49 18.42 8.45
N ARG A 189 4.55 17.77 7.94
CA ARG A 189 4.48 16.85 6.81
C ARG A 189 3.66 15.61 7.18
N LEU A 190 3.94 15.02 8.33
CA LEU A 190 3.19 13.85 8.83
C LEU A 190 1.69 14.18 8.95
N LEU A 191 1.33 15.38 9.40
CA LEU A 191 -0.07 15.81 9.48
C LEU A 191 -0.73 15.91 8.10
N VAL A 192 -0.05 16.47 7.10
CA VAL A 192 -0.57 16.58 5.72
C VAL A 192 -0.71 15.20 5.08
N ASP A 193 0.30 14.35 5.24
CA ASP A 193 0.28 12.99 4.70
C ASP A 193 -0.84 12.16 5.35
N LEU A 194 -1.04 12.27 6.67
CA LEU A 194 -2.14 11.63 7.42
C LEU A 194 -3.52 12.06 6.90
N GLN A 195 -3.73 13.37 6.68
CA GLN A 195 -4.98 13.90 6.14
C GLN A 195 -5.24 13.39 4.71
N SER A 196 -4.19 13.32 3.90
CA SER A 196 -4.26 12.78 2.53
C SER A 196 -4.61 11.30 2.53
N ALA A 197 -3.99 10.51 3.41
CA ALA A 197 -4.28 9.11 3.60
C ALA A 197 -5.72 8.89 4.10
N GLY A 198 -6.17 9.66 5.11
CA GLY A 198 -7.54 9.59 5.61
C GLY A 198 -8.59 9.85 4.53
N LYS A 199 -8.37 10.89 3.70
CA LYS A 199 -9.25 11.20 2.57
C LYS A 199 -9.28 10.05 1.55
N ARG A 200 -8.11 9.53 1.16
CA ARG A 200 -7.98 8.38 0.27
C ARG A 200 -8.79 7.18 0.75
N LEU A 201 -8.63 6.81 2.02
CA LEU A 201 -9.29 5.64 2.61
C LEU A 201 -10.81 5.79 2.67
N VAL A 202 -11.31 7.00 2.92
CA VAL A 202 -12.77 7.28 2.91
C VAL A 202 -13.32 7.21 1.48
N GLU A 203 -12.57 7.69 0.49
CA GLU A 203 -12.95 7.61 -0.92
C GLU A 203 -12.89 6.16 -1.45
N ASP A 204 -12.04 5.32 -0.88
CA ASP A 204 -11.80 3.95 -1.31
C ASP A 204 -12.20 2.89 -0.27
N ALA A 205 -13.12 3.22 0.63
CA ALA A 205 -13.56 2.34 1.70
C ALA A 205 -14.09 0.98 1.20
N ALA A 206 -14.66 0.94 0.02
CA ALA A 206 -15.15 -0.28 -0.62
C ALA A 206 -14.05 -1.33 -0.91
N ALA A 207 -12.78 -0.93 -0.93
CA ALA A 207 -11.66 -1.88 -1.06
C ALA A 207 -11.41 -2.70 0.22
N ILE A 208 -12.03 -2.33 1.34
CA ILE A 208 -11.82 -2.95 2.65
C ILE A 208 -13.01 -3.87 2.99
N ASN A 209 -12.72 -5.15 3.18
CA ASN A 209 -13.73 -6.19 3.37
C ASN A 209 -13.46 -7.13 4.57
N ILE A 210 -12.57 -6.75 5.49
CA ILE A 210 -12.35 -7.48 6.75
C ILE A 210 -13.36 -7.05 7.84
N PRO A 211 -13.60 -7.87 8.87
CA PRO A 211 -14.42 -7.49 10.02
C PRO A 211 -13.97 -6.17 10.63
N THR A 212 -14.88 -5.19 10.74
CA THR A 212 -14.55 -3.84 11.15
C THR A 212 -15.55 -3.27 12.14
N LEU A 213 -15.11 -2.93 13.35
CA LEU A 213 -15.84 -2.16 14.35
C LEU A 213 -15.38 -0.71 14.31
N ILE A 214 -16.32 0.23 14.32
CA ILE A 214 -16.02 1.66 14.47
C ILE A 214 -16.75 2.20 15.69
N LEU A 215 -16.01 2.73 16.65
CA LEU A 215 -16.54 3.45 17.80
C LEU A 215 -16.25 4.95 17.63
N SER A 216 -17.29 5.75 17.53
CA SER A 216 -17.22 7.21 17.31
C SER A 216 -17.62 7.94 18.59
N ALA A 217 -16.84 8.94 19.01
CA ALA A 217 -17.18 9.75 20.18
C ALA A 217 -18.21 10.83 19.78
N GLU A 218 -19.36 10.94 20.48
CA GLU A 218 -20.40 11.90 20.12
C GLU A 218 -19.90 13.35 20.17
N LYS A 219 -19.14 13.70 21.21
CA LYS A 219 -18.61 15.04 21.44
C LYS A 219 -17.12 15.14 21.10
N ASP A 220 -16.75 14.62 19.92
CA ASP A 220 -15.36 14.68 19.48
C ASP A 220 -14.97 16.10 19.05
N TYR A 221 -13.94 16.67 19.69
CA TYR A 221 -13.38 17.98 19.35
C TYR A 221 -12.15 17.89 18.44
N VAL A 222 -11.68 16.69 18.12
CA VAL A 222 -10.43 16.46 17.37
C VAL A 222 -10.70 16.04 15.94
N VAL A 223 -11.65 15.14 15.71
CA VAL A 223 -11.93 14.56 14.40
C VAL A 223 -13.39 14.69 13.99
N LYS A 224 -13.69 14.57 12.69
CA LYS A 224 -15.04 14.70 12.15
C LYS A 224 -15.79 13.36 12.15
N ASN A 225 -16.81 13.22 12.97
CA ASN A 225 -17.66 12.03 13.08
C ASN A 225 -18.41 11.69 11.77
N SER A 226 -18.82 12.72 11.01
CA SER A 226 -19.52 12.52 9.72
C SER A 226 -18.67 11.76 8.71
N VAL A 227 -17.35 11.95 8.74
CA VAL A 227 -16.41 11.27 7.86
C VAL A 227 -16.23 9.80 8.27
N GLN A 228 -16.20 9.51 9.57
CA GLN A 228 -16.20 8.14 10.09
C GLN A 228 -17.49 7.39 9.67
N LYS A 229 -18.63 8.07 9.75
CA LYS A 229 -19.91 7.50 9.30
C LYS A 229 -19.94 7.25 7.80
N LYS A 230 -19.39 8.16 6.99
CA LYS A 230 -19.25 7.98 5.55
C LYS A 230 -18.38 6.75 5.24
N PHE A 231 -17.21 6.64 5.86
CA PHE A 231 -16.34 5.47 5.70
C PHE A 231 -17.08 4.17 6.02
N TYR A 232 -17.83 4.11 7.14
CA TYR A 232 -18.61 2.94 7.51
C TYR A 232 -19.67 2.57 6.47
N VAL A 233 -20.38 3.56 5.91
CA VAL A 233 -21.43 3.31 4.90
C VAL A 233 -20.82 2.69 3.65
N ASP A 234 -19.69 3.24 3.20
CA ASP A 234 -19.02 2.86 1.95
C ASP A 234 -18.14 1.58 2.09
N LEU A 235 -17.91 1.10 3.32
CA LEU A 235 -17.13 -0.11 3.60
C LEU A 235 -17.86 -1.37 3.08
N GLU A 236 -17.18 -2.25 2.35
CA GLU A 236 -17.78 -3.50 1.81
C GLU A 236 -17.56 -4.74 2.71
N SER A 237 -17.18 -4.57 3.97
CA SER A 237 -17.11 -5.68 4.91
C SER A 237 -18.50 -6.26 5.18
N GLN A 238 -18.62 -7.59 5.13
CA GLN A 238 -19.85 -8.32 5.51
C GLN A 238 -20.13 -8.23 7.01
N VAL A 239 -19.09 -8.10 7.82
CA VAL A 239 -19.16 -7.98 9.28
C VAL A 239 -18.64 -6.62 9.68
N LYS A 240 -19.55 -5.64 9.78
CA LYS A 240 -19.21 -4.27 10.18
C LYS A 240 -20.21 -3.73 11.19
N GLU A 241 -19.70 -3.02 12.19
CA GLU A 241 -20.50 -2.36 13.21
C GLU A 241 -20.04 -0.90 13.38
N PHE A 242 -21.00 -0.01 13.62
CA PHE A 242 -20.76 1.39 13.94
C PHE A 242 -21.55 1.78 15.17
N ARG A 243 -20.87 2.34 16.19
CA ARG A 243 -21.52 2.84 17.40
C ARG A 243 -21.03 4.24 17.71
N THR A 244 -21.98 5.09 18.12
CA THR A 244 -21.69 6.40 18.67
C THR A 244 -21.72 6.30 20.19
N MET A 245 -20.58 6.60 20.83
CA MET A 245 -20.45 6.62 22.29
C MET A 245 -20.99 7.94 22.83
N THR A 246 -22.17 7.88 23.46
CA THR A 246 -22.89 9.05 23.93
C THR A 246 -22.11 9.80 25.01
N ASN A 247 -22.01 11.11 24.89
CA ASN A 247 -21.24 12.00 25.75
C ASN A 247 -19.72 11.81 25.79
N PHE A 248 -19.15 10.89 25.01
CA PHE A 248 -17.70 10.68 24.99
C PHE A 248 -16.98 11.79 24.22
N PHE A 249 -15.78 12.14 24.69
CA PHE A 249 -14.78 12.92 23.99
C PHE A 249 -13.86 11.98 23.19
N HIS A 250 -12.88 12.57 22.51
CA HIS A 250 -11.99 11.87 21.55
C HIS A 250 -11.21 10.67 22.15
N GLY A 251 -10.83 10.77 23.42
CA GLY A 251 -10.05 9.73 24.11
C GLY A 251 -10.91 8.58 24.60
N ILE A 252 -11.57 7.85 23.70
CA ILE A 252 -12.59 6.82 24.01
C ILE A 252 -12.11 5.80 25.03
N LEU A 253 -10.84 5.38 24.99
CA LEU A 253 -10.25 4.42 25.95
C LEU A 253 -10.00 4.98 27.35
N PHE A 254 -10.10 6.32 27.51
CA PHE A 254 -9.77 7.04 28.73
C PHE A 254 -10.97 7.74 29.36
N GLU A 255 -12.18 7.52 28.84
CA GLU A 255 -13.40 8.09 29.40
C GLU A 255 -13.87 7.35 30.65
N SER A 256 -14.67 8.02 31.47
CA SER A 256 -15.24 7.41 32.69
C SER A 256 -16.09 6.18 32.40
N GLY A 257 -16.73 6.12 31.23
CA GLY A 257 -17.52 4.99 30.74
C GLY A 257 -16.74 3.95 29.92
N ARG A 258 -15.42 3.93 29.92
CA ARG A 258 -14.56 3.10 29.05
C ARG A 258 -14.80 1.59 29.14
N HIS A 259 -15.33 1.09 30.27
CA HIS A 259 -15.64 -0.35 30.41
C HIS A 259 -16.75 -0.80 29.44
N GLU A 260 -17.68 0.08 29.07
CA GLU A 260 -18.65 -0.20 28.01
C GLU A 260 -17.95 -0.34 26.65
N VAL A 261 -16.95 0.49 26.38
CA VAL A 261 -16.11 0.41 25.17
C VAL A 261 -15.39 -0.94 25.09
N TYR A 262 -14.78 -1.37 26.21
CA TYR A 262 -14.09 -2.65 26.30
C TYR A 262 -15.06 -3.82 26.01
N GLN A 263 -16.28 -3.75 26.50
CA GLN A 263 -17.31 -4.77 26.24
C GLN A 263 -17.70 -4.84 24.75
N TYR A 264 -17.88 -3.70 24.07
CA TYR A 264 -18.12 -3.69 22.62
C TYR A 264 -16.95 -4.28 21.85
N ILE A 265 -15.73 -3.88 22.18
CA ILE A 265 -14.53 -4.42 21.55
C ILE A 265 -14.46 -5.94 21.77
N LYS A 266 -14.58 -6.42 23.01
CA LYS A 266 -14.54 -7.85 23.34
C LYS A 266 -15.56 -8.65 22.55
N THR A 267 -16.81 -8.19 22.52
CA THR A 267 -17.89 -8.88 21.79
C THR A 267 -17.57 -8.99 20.31
N PHE A 268 -17.05 -7.92 19.71
CA PHE A 268 -16.69 -7.91 18.30
C PHE A 268 -15.44 -8.75 17.99
N VAL A 269 -14.44 -8.74 18.88
CA VAL A 269 -13.24 -9.59 18.79
C VAL A 269 -13.61 -11.07 18.77
N VAL A 270 -14.46 -11.53 19.72
CA VAL A 270 -14.93 -12.94 19.76
C VAL A 270 -15.61 -13.29 18.43
N LYS A 271 -16.59 -12.48 18.01
CA LYS A 271 -17.31 -12.67 16.76
C LYS A 271 -16.37 -12.75 15.54
N SER A 272 -15.31 -11.94 15.52
CA SER A 272 -14.37 -11.90 14.39
C SER A 272 -13.50 -13.15 14.30
N PHE A 273 -13.07 -13.71 15.44
CA PHE A 273 -12.30 -14.96 15.47
C PHE A 273 -13.13 -16.22 15.20
N GLU A 274 -14.46 -16.13 15.36
CA GLU A 274 -15.39 -17.24 15.06
C GLU A 274 -15.78 -17.33 13.58
N LEU A 275 -15.38 -16.35 12.76
CA LEU A 275 -15.69 -16.36 11.33
C LEU A 275 -14.83 -17.40 10.60
N GLU A 276 -15.51 -18.23 9.82
CA GLU A 276 -14.80 -19.14 8.90
C GLU A 276 -14.08 -18.36 7.80
N PRO A 277 -12.87 -18.77 7.42
CA PRO A 277 -12.18 -18.18 6.28
C PRO A 277 -13.03 -18.28 5.01
N ASN A 278 -13.11 -17.19 4.24
CA ASN A 278 -13.79 -17.21 2.96
C ASN A 278 -13.08 -18.18 1.99
N GLU A 279 -13.87 -18.94 1.23
CA GLU A 279 -13.33 -19.76 0.15
C GLU A 279 -12.56 -18.90 -0.87
N LEU A 280 -11.46 -19.46 -1.39
CA LEU A 280 -10.70 -18.81 -2.44
C LEU A 280 -11.56 -18.69 -3.71
N SER A 281 -11.72 -17.49 -4.21
CA SER A 281 -12.54 -17.19 -5.37
C SER A 281 -11.82 -16.25 -6.34
N LEU A 282 -11.99 -16.48 -7.63
CA LEU A 282 -11.55 -15.58 -8.70
C LEU A 282 -12.55 -14.44 -8.97
N ALA A 283 -13.64 -14.37 -8.21
CA ALA A 283 -14.62 -13.30 -8.35
C ALA A 283 -13.95 -11.94 -8.18
N PRO A 284 -14.21 -10.98 -9.08
CA PRO A 284 -13.65 -9.65 -8.98
C PRO A 284 -14.32 -8.85 -7.87
N ASP A 285 -13.56 -7.90 -7.29
CA ASP A 285 -14.12 -6.94 -6.35
C ASP A 285 -15.07 -5.99 -7.11
N LEU A 286 -16.35 -5.92 -6.68
CA LEU A 286 -17.42 -5.23 -7.41
C LEU A 286 -17.13 -3.73 -7.60
N PHE A 287 -16.55 -3.09 -6.58
CA PHE A 287 -16.20 -1.66 -6.67
C PHE A 287 -15.22 -1.37 -7.81
N SER A 288 -14.21 -2.23 -8.00
CA SER A 288 -13.19 -2.03 -9.03
C SER A 288 -13.71 -2.33 -10.45
N VAL A 289 -14.63 -3.28 -10.58
CA VAL A 289 -15.34 -3.54 -11.85
C VAL A 289 -16.20 -2.33 -12.23
N LYS A 290 -17.01 -1.83 -11.30
CA LYS A 290 -17.85 -0.65 -11.53
C LYS A 290 -17.03 0.60 -11.88
N GLU A 291 -15.89 0.79 -11.21
CA GLU A 291 -14.97 1.89 -11.54
C GLU A 291 -14.42 1.72 -12.96
N TYR A 292 -13.92 0.54 -13.31
CA TYR A 292 -13.41 0.23 -14.64
C TYR A 292 -14.47 0.47 -15.74
N GLU A 293 -15.71 0.00 -15.54
CA GLU A 293 -16.82 0.22 -16.46
C GLU A 293 -17.13 1.71 -16.63
N ASN A 294 -17.17 2.48 -15.53
CA ASN A 294 -17.38 3.93 -15.57
C ASN A 294 -16.27 4.65 -16.37
N LEU A 295 -15.02 4.20 -16.25
CA LEU A 295 -13.91 4.74 -17.04
C LEU A 295 -14.04 4.36 -18.52
N TYR A 296 -14.35 3.09 -18.79
CA TYR A 296 -14.47 2.55 -20.15
C TYR A 296 -15.61 3.22 -20.94
N TYR A 297 -16.79 3.34 -20.31
CA TYR A 297 -17.98 3.97 -20.92
C TYR A 297 -18.02 5.49 -20.72
N LYS A 298 -16.99 6.08 -20.13
CA LYS A 298 -16.88 7.53 -19.87
C LYS A 298 -18.06 8.09 -19.08
N VAL A 299 -18.50 7.37 -18.05
CA VAL A 299 -19.59 7.79 -17.18
C VAL A 299 -19.05 8.78 -16.14
N MET A 300 -19.37 10.07 -16.32
CA MET A 300 -18.95 11.14 -15.42
C MET A 300 -19.79 12.41 -15.61
N PRO A 301 -19.76 13.35 -14.63
CA PRO A 301 -20.41 14.65 -14.74
C PRO A 301 -19.91 15.46 -15.94
N THR A 302 -20.79 16.27 -16.53
CA THR A 302 -20.48 17.08 -17.74
C THR A 302 -19.30 18.03 -17.51
N MET A 303 -19.20 18.64 -16.33
CA MET A 303 -18.09 19.56 -16.00
C MET A 303 -16.73 18.84 -15.95
N GLU A 304 -16.68 17.63 -15.44
CA GLU A 304 -15.46 16.80 -15.50
C GLU A 304 -15.07 16.46 -16.94
N LYS A 305 -16.06 16.10 -17.78
CA LYS A 305 -15.83 15.84 -19.23
C LYS A 305 -15.20 17.05 -19.92
N LEU A 306 -15.73 18.24 -19.67
CA LEU A 306 -15.18 19.48 -20.26
C LEU A 306 -13.76 19.75 -19.76
N ASN A 307 -13.50 19.54 -18.47
CA ASN A 307 -12.17 19.71 -17.89
C ASN A 307 -11.16 18.74 -18.54
N PHE A 308 -11.49 17.45 -18.64
CA PHE A 308 -10.59 16.47 -19.27
C PHE A 308 -10.44 16.70 -20.78
N ALA A 309 -11.49 17.15 -21.47
CA ALA A 309 -11.38 17.55 -22.88
C ALA A 309 -10.39 18.71 -23.07
N PHE A 310 -10.43 19.71 -22.19
CA PHE A 310 -9.47 20.82 -22.17
C PHE A 310 -8.05 20.34 -21.87
N GLN A 311 -7.88 19.45 -20.88
CA GLN A 311 -6.57 18.86 -20.58
C GLN A 311 -6.01 18.07 -21.77
N LYS A 312 -6.83 17.26 -22.45
CA LYS A 312 -6.44 16.49 -23.65
C LYS A 312 -6.04 17.42 -24.82
N TRP A 313 -6.79 18.48 -25.03
CA TRP A 313 -6.45 19.51 -26.02
C TRP A 313 -5.12 20.20 -25.68
N SER A 314 -4.95 20.62 -24.42
CA SER A 314 -3.72 21.26 -23.94
C SER A 314 -2.50 20.33 -24.08
N LEU A 315 -2.65 19.06 -23.74
CA LEU A 315 -1.61 18.05 -23.92
C LEU A 315 -1.20 17.94 -25.39
N GLY A 316 -2.16 17.92 -26.32
CA GLY A 316 -1.90 17.84 -27.77
C GLY A 316 -1.21 19.08 -28.37
N LYS A 317 -1.38 20.26 -27.75
CA LYS A 317 -0.81 21.52 -28.26
C LYS A 317 0.45 21.94 -27.50
N ILE A 318 0.37 22.03 -26.19
CA ILE A 318 1.45 22.53 -25.32
C ILE A 318 2.37 21.40 -24.87
N GLY A 319 1.79 20.21 -24.62
CA GLY A 319 2.54 19.04 -24.18
C GLY A 319 3.66 18.61 -25.12
N THR A 320 3.50 18.87 -26.43
CA THR A 320 4.55 18.59 -27.45
C THR A 320 5.85 19.39 -27.27
N LEU A 321 5.87 20.38 -26.39
CA LEU A 321 7.09 21.08 -25.98
C LEU A 321 7.92 20.26 -25.00
N SER A 322 7.30 19.39 -24.22
CA SER A 322 7.94 18.42 -23.32
C SER A 322 8.38 17.19 -24.14
N GLU A 323 9.58 16.70 -23.90
CA GLU A 323 10.09 15.47 -24.53
C GLU A 323 9.27 14.25 -24.08
N GLY A 324 9.04 14.09 -22.78
CA GLY A 324 8.32 12.96 -22.22
C GLY A 324 6.86 12.90 -22.69
N MET A 325 6.16 14.03 -22.70
CA MET A 325 4.79 14.09 -23.24
C MET A 325 4.74 13.81 -24.74
N ALA A 326 5.73 14.31 -25.51
CA ALA A 326 5.82 14.03 -26.95
C ALA A 326 6.05 12.55 -27.24
N LEU A 327 6.90 11.88 -26.47
CA LEU A 327 7.09 10.42 -26.54
C LEU A 327 5.79 9.67 -26.21
N GLY A 328 5.11 10.04 -25.14
CA GLY A 328 3.81 9.45 -24.75
C GLY A 328 2.74 9.60 -25.83
N LEU A 329 2.63 10.78 -26.45
CA LEU A 329 1.71 11.01 -27.57
C LEU A 329 2.05 10.17 -28.80
N LYS A 330 3.34 9.96 -29.07
CA LYS A 330 3.82 9.22 -30.24
C LYS A 330 3.74 7.72 -30.07
N TYR A 331 4.18 7.18 -28.95
CA TYR A 331 4.34 5.74 -28.73
C TYR A 331 3.32 5.13 -27.76
N GLY A 332 2.57 5.96 -27.02
CA GLY A 332 1.72 5.59 -25.88
C GLY A 332 2.43 5.84 -24.56
N PHE A 333 1.67 6.31 -23.57
CA PHE A 333 2.23 6.64 -22.25
C PHE A 333 2.61 5.39 -21.43
N ASP A 334 2.05 4.23 -21.77
CA ASP A 334 2.34 2.91 -21.22
C ASP A 334 3.41 2.14 -22.00
N SER A 335 3.98 2.71 -23.07
CA SER A 335 5.00 2.04 -23.87
C SER A 335 6.34 1.94 -23.14
N GLY A 336 7.13 0.89 -23.42
CA GLY A 336 8.48 0.71 -22.89
C GLY A 336 9.36 1.96 -23.10
N ILE A 337 9.28 2.60 -24.26
CA ILE A 337 10.05 3.84 -24.59
C ILE A 337 9.65 5.00 -23.65
N SER A 338 8.35 5.17 -23.38
CA SER A 338 7.87 6.21 -22.47
C SER A 338 8.27 5.92 -21.04
N LEU A 339 8.19 4.65 -20.59
CA LEU A 339 8.62 4.23 -19.26
C LEU A 339 10.12 4.37 -19.07
N ASP A 340 10.94 4.03 -20.06
CA ASP A 340 12.39 4.22 -20.01
C ASP A 340 12.74 5.70 -19.82
N TYR A 341 12.05 6.61 -20.52
CA TYR A 341 12.23 8.05 -20.32
C TYR A 341 11.90 8.48 -18.88
N VAL A 342 10.81 7.97 -18.32
CA VAL A 342 10.41 8.23 -16.92
C VAL A 342 11.46 7.69 -15.93
N TYR A 343 12.02 6.51 -16.21
CA TYR A 343 13.06 5.93 -15.35
C TYR A 343 14.36 6.74 -15.36
N HIS A 344 14.76 7.29 -16.51
CA HIS A 344 15.93 8.17 -16.58
C HIS A 344 15.76 9.49 -15.81
N ASN A 345 14.52 9.95 -15.65
CA ASN A 345 14.16 11.14 -14.86
C ASN A 345 14.99 12.40 -15.17
N GLN A 346 15.28 12.63 -16.46
CA GLN A 346 16.05 13.80 -16.92
C GLN A 346 15.17 14.66 -17.80
N ALA A 347 14.71 15.79 -17.26
CA ALA A 347 13.83 16.70 -17.99
C ALA A 347 14.51 17.28 -19.22
N LYS A 348 13.87 17.12 -20.38
CA LYS A 348 14.27 17.64 -21.69
C LYS A 348 13.07 18.36 -22.30
N GLY A 349 13.30 19.20 -23.30
CA GLY A 349 12.20 19.88 -23.98
C GLY A 349 12.68 21.12 -24.73
N LYS A 350 11.77 21.65 -25.55
CA LYS A 350 12.07 22.74 -26.48
C LYS A 350 12.03 24.10 -25.78
N PHE A 351 12.89 25.02 -26.23
CA PHE A 351 12.86 26.44 -25.86
C PHE A 351 12.93 26.75 -24.34
N GLY A 352 13.57 25.93 -23.54
CA GLY A 352 13.65 26.14 -22.08
C GLY A 352 12.32 25.92 -21.33
N ILE A 353 11.24 26.51 -21.80
CA ILE A 353 9.89 26.34 -21.22
C ILE A 353 9.43 24.88 -21.31
N GLY A 354 9.74 24.20 -22.42
CA GLY A 354 9.48 22.76 -22.57
C GLY A 354 10.18 21.92 -21.51
N LYS A 355 11.38 22.30 -21.09
CA LYS A 355 12.10 21.63 -20.01
C LYS A 355 11.38 21.80 -18.66
N VAL A 356 10.77 22.97 -18.39
CA VAL A 356 9.98 23.21 -17.16
C VAL A 356 8.71 22.38 -17.18
N ILE A 357 8.00 22.33 -18.32
CA ILE A 357 6.81 21.49 -18.50
C ILE A 357 7.17 20.02 -18.32
N ASP A 358 8.27 19.58 -18.89
CA ASP A 358 8.74 18.19 -18.82
C ASP A 358 9.13 17.80 -17.38
N LYS A 359 9.75 18.72 -16.64
CA LYS A 359 10.00 18.51 -15.22
C LYS A 359 8.70 18.30 -14.45
N GLY A 360 7.67 19.12 -14.70
CA GLY A 360 6.34 18.95 -14.12
C GLY A 360 5.70 17.61 -14.49
N TYR A 361 5.87 17.16 -15.74
CA TYR A 361 5.44 15.84 -16.20
C TYR A 361 6.13 14.70 -15.43
N LEU A 362 7.45 14.73 -15.31
CA LEU A 362 8.24 13.71 -14.60
C LEU A 362 7.96 13.70 -13.08
N GLU A 363 7.55 14.84 -12.51
CA GLU A 363 7.16 14.96 -11.10
C GLU A 363 5.70 14.57 -10.81
N ALA A 364 4.91 14.17 -11.84
CA ALA A 364 3.57 13.64 -11.60
C ALA A 364 3.62 12.42 -10.66
N ILE A 365 2.65 12.33 -9.76
CA ILE A 365 2.65 11.34 -8.67
C ILE A 365 2.73 9.90 -9.20
N GLY A 366 2.05 9.59 -10.30
CA GLY A 366 2.11 8.28 -10.95
C GLY A 366 3.54 7.93 -11.43
N TRP A 367 4.25 8.89 -12.06
CA TRP A 367 5.63 8.66 -12.52
C TRP A 367 6.62 8.54 -11.37
N ARG A 368 6.41 9.27 -10.29
CA ARG A 368 7.20 9.10 -9.06
C ARG A 368 6.99 7.71 -8.48
N GLY A 369 5.75 7.25 -8.39
CA GLY A 369 5.42 5.89 -7.95
C GLY A 369 6.04 4.80 -8.84
N ILE A 370 5.97 4.96 -10.16
CA ILE A 370 6.59 4.03 -11.14
C ILE A 370 8.12 3.91 -10.92
N ARG A 371 8.82 5.00 -10.64
CA ARG A 371 10.26 4.95 -10.33
C ARG A 371 10.54 4.19 -9.03
N ILE A 372 9.73 4.40 -7.99
CA ILE A 372 9.84 3.64 -6.73
C ILE A 372 9.49 2.17 -6.96
N ARG A 373 8.44 1.86 -7.74
CA ARG A 373 8.08 0.49 -8.12
C ARG A 373 9.25 -0.25 -8.76
N LYS A 374 9.99 0.39 -9.69
CA LYS A 374 11.21 -0.20 -10.29
C LYS A 374 12.25 -0.52 -9.23
N GLN A 375 12.51 0.38 -8.28
CA GLN A 375 13.46 0.15 -7.19
C GLN A 375 13.03 -1.01 -6.29
N HIS A 376 11.76 -1.05 -5.91
CA HIS A 376 11.19 -2.14 -5.11
C HIS A 376 11.28 -3.49 -5.83
N LEU A 377 11.00 -3.51 -7.15
CA LEU A 377 11.15 -4.71 -7.96
C LEU A 377 12.58 -5.23 -7.95
N LEU A 378 13.56 -4.35 -8.14
CA LEU A 378 14.99 -4.72 -8.09
C LEU A 378 15.39 -5.21 -6.69
N THR A 379 14.93 -4.56 -5.63
CA THR A 379 15.21 -4.97 -4.24
C THR A 379 14.71 -6.39 -3.96
N LEU A 380 13.46 -6.69 -4.30
CA LEU A 380 12.91 -8.04 -4.09
C LEU A 380 13.52 -9.07 -5.04
N LEU A 381 13.83 -8.67 -6.28
CA LEU A 381 14.50 -9.54 -7.23
C LEU A 381 15.90 -9.95 -6.74
N GLU A 382 16.68 -9.02 -6.23
CA GLU A 382 18.00 -9.33 -5.67
C GLU A 382 17.94 -10.22 -4.44
N LYS A 383 16.95 -9.97 -3.56
CA LYS A 383 16.69 -10.85 -2.41
C LYS A 383 16.39 -12.28 -2.87
N ASN A 384 15.54 -12.44 -3.88
CA ASN A 384 15.19 -13.77 -4.41
C ASN A 384 16.37 -14.45 -5.14
N ILE A 385 17.20 -13.68 -5.87
CA ILE A 385 18.46 -14.19 -6.46
C ILE A 385 19.36 -14.76 -5.38
N GLN A 386 19.57 -14.00 -4.29
CA GLN A 386 20.41 -14.44 -3.17
C GLN A 386 19.84 -15.69 -2.48
N ASP A 387 18.51 -15.79 -2.32
CA ASP A 387 17.86 -16.98 -1.76
C ASP A 387 18.13 -18.23 -2.62
N ILE A 388 17.94 -18.14 -3.93
CA ILE A 388 18.24 -19.23 -4.88
C ILE A 388 19.73 -19.60 -4.86
N GLN A 389 20.62 -18.61 -4.89
CA GLN A 389 22.08 -18.85 -4.85
C GLN A 389 22.52 -19.49 -3.54
N SER A 390 21.93 -19.11 -2.40
CA SER A 390 22.25 -19.68 -1.10
C SER A 390 21.90 -21.17 -1.01
N SER A 391 20.93 -21.62 -1.81
CA SER A 391 20.56 -23.04 -1.95
C SER A 391 21.46 -23.81 -2.95
N GLY A 392 22.48 -23.17 -3.53
CA GLY A 392 23.39 -23.76 -4.51
C GLY A 392 22.79 -23.93 -5.92
N ARG A 393 21.61 -23.37 -6.17
CA ARG A 393 20.92 -23.48 -7.46
C ARG A 393 21.33 -22.34 -8.42
N LYS A 394 21.30 -22.63 -9.70
CA LYS A 394 21.48 -21.63 -10.75
C LYS A 394 20.24 -20.77 -10.88
N VAL A 395 20.40 -19.45 -10.99
CA VAL A 395 19.29 -18.52 -11.12
C VAL A 395 18.79 -18.45 -12.56
N LYS A 396 17.49 -18.69 -12.75
CA LYS A 396 16.79 -18.67 -14.04
C LYS A 396 15.59 -17.73 -13.94
N ILE A 397 15.65 -16.60 -14.62
CA ILE A 397 14.61 -15.55 -14.59
C ILE A 397 13.77 -15.59 -15.85
N LEU A 398 12.44 -15.63 -15.70
CA LEU A 398 11.47 -15.36 -16.76
C LEU A 398 10.78 -14.02 -16.46
N ASP A 399 10.79 -13.09 -17.42
CA ASP A 399 10.09 -11.83 -17.32
C ASP A 399 8.92 -11.78 -18.32
N ILE A 400 7.71 -11.64 -17.82
CA ILE A 400 6.48 -11.60 -18.63
C ILE A 400 6.13 -10.15 -18.95
N ALA A 401 6.01 -9.82 -20.24
CA ALA A 401 5.80 -8.47 -20.76
C ALA A 401 6.93 -7.51 -20.34
N GLY A 402 8.18 -7.99 -20.47
CA GLY A 402 9.36 -7.30 -19.95
C GLY A 402 9.79 -6.04 -20.71
N GLY A 403 9.04 -5.63 -21.74
CA GLY A 403 9.36 -4.46 -22.57
C GLY A 403 10.71 -4.62 -23.25
N THR A 404 11.57 -3.62 -23.14
CA THR A 404 12.94 -3.64 -23.68
C THR A 404 13.92 -4.44 -22.80
N GLY A 405 13.53 -4.87 -21.60
CA GLY A 405 14.37 -5.59 -20.65
C GLY A 405 15.41 -4.75 -19.91
N ASN A 406 15.37 -3.42 -20.01
CA ASN A 406 16.44 -2.53 -19.51
C ASN A 406 16.81 -2.75 -18.04
N TYR A 407 15.85 -2.99 -17.16
CA TYR A 407 16.13 -3.18 -15.74
C TYR A 407 16.81 -4.54 -15.45
N LEU A 408 16.61 -5.53 -16.33
CA LEU A 408 17.28 -6.83 -16.23
C LEU A 408 18.73 -6.79 -16.73
N PHE A 409 19.07 -5.83 -17.57
CA PHE A 409 20.46 -5.62 -17.95
C PHE A 409 21.30 -5.14 -16.76
N ASP A 410 20.73 -4.31 -15.87
CA ASP A 410 21.37 -3.92 -14.61
C ASP A 410 21.61 -5.14 -13.70
N ILE A 411 20.66 -6.10 -13.69
CA ILE A 411 20.81 -7.38 -12.98
C ILE A 411 21.89 -8.25 -13.64
N LYS A 412 21.89 -8.34 -14.95
CA LYS A 412 22.89 -9.12 -15.70
C LYS A 412 24.32 -8.64 -15.48
N GLU A 413 24.52 -7.33 -15.35
CA GLU A 413 25.84 -6.75 -15.03
C GLU A 413 26.32 -7.13 -13.61
N ARG A 414 25.38 -7.20 -12.64
CA ARG A 414 25.71 -7.57 -11.24
C ARG A 414 25.79 -9.08 -10.99
N TYR A 415 25.05 -9.85 -11.76
CA TYR A 415 24.96 -11.31 -11.67
C TYR A 415 25.17 -11.96 -13.05
N PRO A 416 26.42 -12.05 -13.55
CA PRO A 416 26.73 -12.48 -14.91
C PRO A 416 26.24 -13.89 -15.27
N ASP A 417 26.14 -14.79 -14.28
CA ASP A 417 25.78 -16.21 -14.48
C ASP A 417 24.27 -16.46 -14.54
N VAL A 418 23.45 -15.43 -14.30
CA VAL A 418 21.98 -15.56 -14.35
C VAL A 418 21.52 -15.80 -15.78
N GLU A 419 20.63 -16.80 -15.96
CA GLU A 419 19.93 -17.02 -17.22
C GLU A 419 18.62 -16.22 -17.25
N ILE A 420 18.35 -15.53 -18.35
CA ILE A 420 17.20 -14.64 -18.48
C ILE A 420 16.43 -14.93 -19.78
N VAL A 421 15.12 -15.12 -19.65
CA VAL A 421 14.19 -15.13 -20.79
C VAL A 421 13.21 -13.97 -20.61
N ILE A 422 13.10 -13.12 -21.61
CA ILE A 422 12.17 -11.99 -21.63
C ILE A 422 11.08 -12.29 -22.63
N ASN A 423 9.84 -12.45 -22.16
CA ASN A 423 8.70 -12.55 -23.05
C ASN A 423 8.12 -11.16 -23.31
N GLU A 424 8.07 -10.76 -24.58
CA GLU A 424 7.54 -9.47 -25.01
C GLU A 424 6.77 -9.66 -26.32
N PHE A 425 5.61 -9.01 -26.42
CA PHE A 425 4.74 -9.14 -27.60
C PHE A 425 5.02 -8.07 -28.67
N VAL A 426 5.54 -6.92 -28.27
CA VAL A 426 5.78 -5.78 -29.17
C VAL A 426 7.14 -5.89 -29.84
N GLU A 427 7.15 -6.17 -31.16
CA GLU A 427 8.35 -6.40 -31.96
C GLU A 427 9.41 -5.29 -31.87
N SER A 428 8.99 -4.03 -31.77
CA SER A 428 9.93 -2.90 -31.62
C SER A 428 10.68 -2.92 -30.29
N ASN A 429 10.06 -3.43 -29.21
CA ASN A 429 10.72 -3.59 -27.91
C ASN A 429 11.73 -4.74 -27.98
N ILE A 430 11.35 -5.86 -28.60
CA ILE A 430 12.23 -7.02 -28.81
C ILE A 430 13.47 -6.59 -29.59
N SER A 431 13.28 -5.98 -30.76
CA SER A 431 14.40 -5.53 -31.62
C SER A 431 15.36 -4.55 -30.89
N LEU A 432 14.81 -3.66 -30.05
CA LEU A 432 15.62 -2.74 -29.26
C LEU A 432 16.40 -3.48 -28.18
N GLY A 433 15.76 -4.39 -27.45
CA GLY A 433 16.39 -5.21 -26.42
C GLY A 433 17.51 -6.10 -26.97
N GLU A 434 17.25 -6.79 -28.09
CA GLU A 434 18.25 -7.64 -28.77
C GLU A 434 19.46 -6.84 -29.25
N LYS A 435 19.23 -5.62 -29.76
CA LYS A 435 20.32 -4.71 -30.11
C LYS A 435 21.21 -4.39 -28.91
N ILE A 436 20.62 -4.14 -27.75
CA ILE A 436 21.38 -3.86 -26.51
C ILE A 436 22.15 -5.10 -26.07
N ILE A 437 21.53 -6.28 -26.09
CA ILE A 437 22.18 -7.57 -25.78
C ILE A 437 23.43 -7.75 -26.65
N HIS A 438 23.29 -7.56 -27.96
CA HIS A 438 24.39 -7.69 -28.91
C HIS A 438 25.49 -6.64 -28.67
N GLN A 439 25.12 -5.38 -28.44
CA GLN A 439 26.09 -4.30 -28.19
C GLN A 439 26.88 -4.47 -26.90
N LYS A 440 26.23 -5.01 -25.86
CA LYS A 440 26.85 -5.27 -24.54
C LYS A 440 27.55 -6.63 -24.47
N GLY A 441 27.36 -7.50 -25.44
CA GLY A 441 27.91 -8.87 -25.45
C GLY A 441 27.35 -9.76 -24.34
N TYR A 442 26.10 -9.55 -23.93
CA TYR A 442 25.48 -10.37 -22.88
C TYR A 442 25.20 -11.79 -23.39
N SER A 443 25.62 -12.79 -22.63
CA SER A 443 25.30 -14.20 -22.83
C SER A 443 24.14 -14.63 -21.92
N HIS A 444 23.48 -15.73 -22.29
CA HIS A 444 22.38 -16.34 -21.48
C HIS A 444 21.19 -15.39 -21.22
N ILE A 445 20.89 -14.50 -22.16
CA ILE A 445 19.70 -13.68 -22.19
C ILE A 445 19.10 -13.73 -23.60
N ARG A 446 17.77 -13.95 -23.70
CA ARG A 446 17.07 -14.03 -24.97
C ARG A 446 15.65 -13.54 -24.85
N PHE A 447 15.05 -13.11 -25.96
CA PHE A 447 13.64 -12.78 -26.08
C PHE A 447 12.82 -13.97 -26.60
N THR A 448 11.52 -13.95 -26.23
CA THR A 448 10.44 -14.79 -26.77
C THR A 448 9.20 -13.91 -26.97
N ASN A 449 8.23 -14.36 -27.78
CA ASN A 449 7.00 -13.59 -28.07
C ASN A 449 5.75 -14.48 -28.04
N PHE A 450 5.61 -15.33 -27.05
CA PHE A 450 4.40 -16.14 -26.88
C PHE A 450 3.26 -15.36 -26.20
N ASP A 451 2.01 -15.82 -26.40
CA ASP A 451 0.85 -15.29 -25.71
C ASP A 451 0.85 -15.73 -24.24
N CYS A 452 1.15 -14.82 -23.33
CA CYS A 452 1.19 -15.11 -21.89
C CYS A 452 -0.19 -15.43 -21.27
N PHE A 453 -1.29 -15.21 -21.98
CA PHE A 453 -2.64 -15.57 -21.55
C PHE A 453 -3.12 -16.93 -22.07
N ASP A 454 -2.31 -17.62 -22.87
CA ASP A 454 -2.54 -19.02 -23.24
C ASP A 454 -1.58 -19.95 -22.47
N PRO A 455 -2.05 -20.68 -21.44
CA PRO A 455 -1.19 -21.56 -20.65
C PRO A 455 -0.40 -22.59 -21.46
N LYS A 456 -0.90 -23.01 -22.64
CA LYS A 456 -0.26 -24.00 -23.49
C LYS A 456 1.03 -23.51 -24.12
N THR A 457 1.17 -22.20 -24.32
CA THR A 457 2.35 -21.60 -24.97
C THR A 457 3.58 -21.63 -24.08
N TYR A 458 3.41 -21.70 -22.76
CA TYR A 458 4.53 -21.76 -21.81
C TYR A 458 5.42 -22.98 -21.99
N GLN A 459 4.84 -24.13 -22.35
CA GLN A 459 5.61 -25.36 -22.60
C GLN A 459 6.57 -25.23 -23.80
N LEU A 460 6.30 -24.29 -24.71
CA LEU A 460 7.13 -24.04 -25.90
C LEU A 460 8.42 -23.27 -25.59
N ILE A 461 8.53 -22.67 -24.43
CA ILE A 461 9.68 -21.84 -24.05
C ILE A 461 10.92 -22.72 -23.82
N ASN A 462 10.74 -23.99 -23.44
CA ASN A 462 11.80 -24.91 -23.02
C ASN A 462 12.75 -24.25 -21.98
N PHE A 463 12.14 -23.75 -20.91
CA PHE A 463 12.82 -23.04 -19.83
C PHE A 463 12.01 -23.22 -18.54
N GLU A 464 12.67 -23.65 -17.49
CA GLU A 464 12.10 -23.86 -16.16
C GLU A 464 12.61 -22.76 -15.23
N PRO A 465 11.86 -21.66 -15.06
CA PRO A 465 12.30 -20.55 -14.23
C PRO A 465 12.17 -20.89 -12.74
N ASN A 466 13.11 -20.36 -11.94
CA ASN A 466 12.96 -20.32 -10.49
C ASN A 466 12.72 -18.90 -9.93
N ILE A 467 12.71 -17.91 -10.82
CA ILE A 467 12.18 -16.58 -10.56
C ILE A 467 11.35 -16.15 -11.79
N THR A 468 10.08 -15.80 -11.59
CA THR A 468 9.25 -15.21 -12.65
C THR A 468 8.80 -13.82 -12.23
N ILE A 469 8.84 -12.87 -13.16
CA ILE A 469 8.45 -11.48 -12.97
C ILE A 469 7.21 -11.19 -13.82
N ILE A 470 6.21 -10.53 -13.22
CA ILE A 470 5.00 -10.05 -13.87
C ILE A 470 4.79 -8.61 -13.44
N SER A 471 5.22 -7.66 -14.26
CA SER A 471 5.20 -6.26 -13.87
C SER A 471 4.44 -5.38 -14.86
N GLY A 472 3.39 -4.67 -14.38
CA GLY A 472 2.69 -3.64 -15.15
C GLY A 472 1.77 -4.16 -16.25
N ILE A 473 1.32 -5.41 -16.19
CA ILE A 473 0.47 -6.01 -17.22
C ILE A 473 -0.96 -6.25 -16.74
N PHE A 474 -1.17 -6.70 -15.50
CA PHE A 474 -2.50 -7.13 -15.06
C PHE A 474 -3.53 -6.01 -15.00
N GLU A 475 -3.11 -4.78 -14.73
CA GLU A 475 -4.00 -3.62 -14.74
C GLU A 475 -4.53 -3.24 -16.14
N LEU A 476 -3.88 -3.71 -17.20
CA LEU A 476 -4.32 -3.46 -18.58
C LEU A 476 -5.49 -4.36 -18.99
N PHE A 477 -5.75 -5.44 -18.24
CA PHE A 477 -6.80 -6.42 -18.53
C PHE A 477 -7.84 -6.47 -17.41
N GLY A 478 -9.10 -6.20 -17.76
CA GLY A 478 -10.20 -6.12 -16.80
C GLY A 478 -10.67 -7.47 -16.24
N ASP A 479 -10.35 -8.58 -16.91
CA ASP A 479 -10.85 -9.92 -16.58
C ASP A 479 -9.86 -10.70 -15.69
N ASN A 480 -10.34 -11.19 -14.55
CA ASN A 480 -9.57 -12.05 -13.65
C ASN A 480 -9.26 -13.42 -14.26
N GLN A 481 -10.10 -13.91 -15.16
CA GLN A 481 -9.84 -15.20 -15.83
C GLN A 481 -8.60 -15.13 -16.73
N LEU A 482 -8.36 -13.99 -17.40
CA LEU A 482 -7.13 -13.79 -18.16
C LEU A 482 -5.91 -13.76 -17.25
N THR A 483 -5.97 -12.99 -16.16
CA THR A 483 -4.91 -12.96 -15.15
C THR A 483 -4.62 -14.37 -14.60
N ASN A 484 -5.67 -15.10 -14.25
CA ASN A 484 -5.54 -16.47 -13.75
C ASN A 484 -4.87 -17.42 -14.77
N LYS A 485 -5.24 -17.34 -16.05
CA LYS A 485 -4.60 -18.15 -17.11
C LYS A 485 -3.09 -17.87 -17.23
N ALA A 486 -2.69 -16.60 -17.15
CA ALA A 486 -1.27 -16.24 -17.17
C ALA A 486 -0.53 -16.86 -15.96
N VAL A 487 -1.12 -16.75 -14.75
CA VAL A 487 -0.53 -17.33 -13.54
C VAL A 487 -0.48 -18.85 -13.61
N GLN A 488 -1.54 -19.53 -14.12
CA GLN A 488 -1.54 -20.97 -14.36
C GLN A 488 -0.41 -21.41 -15.32
N GLY A 489 -0.23 -20.66 -16.40
CA GLY A 489 0.86 -20.94 -17.35
C GLY A 489 2.23 -20.83 -16.69
N ILE A 490 2.46 -19.79 -15.89
CA ILE A 490 3.71 -19.61 -15.13
C ILE A 490 3.95 -20.77 -14.16
N VAL A 491 2.96 -21.10 -13.34
CA VAL A 491 3.09 -22.21 -12.36
C VAL A 491 3.38 -23.54 -13.05
N SER A 492 2.79 -23.78 -14.25
CA SER A 492 2.98 -25.04 -14.99
C SER A 492 4.41 -25.32 -15.44
N ILE A 493 5.27 -24.31 -15.50
CA ILE A 493 6.69 -24.40 -15.90
C ILE A 493 7.67 -24.04 -14.78
N SER A 494 7.16 -23.60 -13.63
CA SER A 494 7.98 -23.20 -12.50
C SER A 494 8.43 -24.41 -11.68
N GLU A 495 9.67 -24.38 -11.20
CA GLU A 495 10.13 -25.34 -10.20
C GLU A 495 9.37 -25.15 -8.88
N GLU A 496 9.28 -26.19 -8.06
CA GLU A 496 8.78 -26.07 -6.68
C GLU A 496 9.62 -25.07 -5.88
N ASN A 497 8.96 -24.29 -5.04
CA ASN A 497 9.59 -23.19 -4.28
C ASN A 497 10.20 -22.07 -5.16
N SER A 498 9.75 -21.94 -6.41
CA SER A 498 10.09 -20.80 -7.27
C SER A 498 9.48 -19.51 -6.75
N HIS A 499 10.20 -18.40 -6.94
CA HIS A 499 9.71 -17.06 -6.59
C HIS A 499 8.91 -16.46 -7.75
N ILE A 500 7.76 -15.88 -7.41
CA ILE A 500 6.94 -15.10 -8.34
C ILE A 500 6.91 -13.65 -7.85
N LEU A 501 7.48 -12.74 -8.62
CA LEU A 501 7.42 -11.30 -8.40
C LEU A 501 6.27 -10.71 -9.22
N TYR A 502 5.33 -10.04 -8.57
CA TYR A 502 4.20 -9.43 -9.27
C TYR A 502 3.91 -8.03 -8.74
N THR A 503 3.48 -7.15 -9.66
CA THR A 503 3.12 -5.78 -9.29
C THR A 503 1.61 -5.61 -9.23
N GLY A 504 1.15 -4.77 -8.30
CA GLY A 504 -0.23 -4.37 -8.14
C GLY A 504 -0.39 -2.85 -8.17
N GLN A 505 -1.62 -2.42 -8.41
CA GLN A 505 -2.03 -1.03 -8.36
C GLN A 505 -3.36 -0.94 -7.59
N PRO A 506 -3.35 -1.07 -6.24
CA PRO A 506 -4.59 -1.08 -5.45
C PRO A 506 -5.33 0.25 -5.52
N TRP A 507 -4.64 1.37 -5.74
CA TRP A 507 -5.23 2.70 -5.85
C TRP A 507 -4.43 3.57 -6.81
N HIS A 508 -5.08 4.59 -7.43
CA HIS A 508 -4.37 5.59 -8.23
C HIS A 508 -5.15 6.91 -8.28
N PRO A 509 -4.58 8.05 -7.79
CA PRO A 509 -5.29 9.32 -7.68
C PRO A 509 -5.62 9.96 -9.03
N GLN A 510 -4.92 9.58 -10.09
CA GLN A 510 -5.07 10.13 -11.43
C GLN A 510 -5.76 9.17 -12.41
N LEU A 511 -6.38 8.07 -11.93
CA LEU A 511 -6.91 7.01 -12.80
C LEU A 511 -7.90 7.56 -13.83
N LYS A 512 -8.82 8.43 -13.42
CA LYS A 512 -9.74 9.11 -14.33
C LYS A 512 -9.00 9.95 -15.38
N MET A 513 -8.06 10.79 -14.94
CA MET A 513 -7.28 11.64 -15.86
C MET A 513 -6.52 10.79 -16.87
N ILE A 514 -5.89 9.70 -16.44
CA ILE A 514 -5.19 8.76 -17.33
C ILE A 514 -6.16 8.22 -18.38
N ALA A 515 -7.32 7.69 -17.97
CA ALA A 515 -8.30 7.09 -18.87
C ALA A 515 -8.91 8.07 -19.89
N PHE A 516 -9.01 9.36 -19.55
CA PHE A 516 -9.68 10.33 -20.42
C PHE A 516 -8.73 11.21 -21.22
N VAL A 517 -7.48 11.39 -20.75
CA VAL A 517 -6.53 12.35 -21.35
C VAL A 517 -5.40 11.64 -22.08
N LEU A 518 -4.93 10.50 -21.56
CA LEU A 518 -3.77 9.81 -22.10
C LEU A 518 -4.16 8.68 -23.06
N ASN A 519 -3.25 8.34 -23.97
CA ASN A 519 -3.41 7.21 -24.88
C ASN A 519 -2.40 6.10 -24.55
N SER A 520 -2.84 4.85 -24.75
CA SER A 520 -2.00 3.66 -24.67
C SER A 520 -1.14 3.47 -25.93
N HIS A 521 -0.21 2.50 -25.88
CA HIS A 521 0.60 2.06 -27.03
C HIS A 521 -0.27 1.56 -28.21
N GLN A 522 -1.50 1.09 -27.94
CA GLN A 522 -2.48 0.70 -28.98
C GLN A 522 -3.21 1.89 -29.63
N LYS A 523 -2.84 3.13 -29.31
CA LYS A 523 -3.52 4.36 -29.77
C LYS A 523 -4.99 4.47 -29.36
N LYS A 524 -5.38 3.79 -28.29
CA LYS A 524 -6.69 3.88 -27.64
C LYS A 524 -6.56 4.64 -26.33
N ASP A 525 -7.69 5.04 -25.73
CA ASP A 525 -7.68 5.59 -24.37
C ASP A 525 -7.03 4.59 -23.41
N TRP A 526 -6.23 5.08 -22.48
CA TRP A 526 -5.50 4.22 -21.54
C TRP A 526 -6.37 3.92 -20.32
N VAL A 527 -7.27 2.96 -20.47
CA VAL A 527 -8.17 2.52 -19.41
C VAL A 527 -7.56 1.33 -18.67
N MET A 528 -7.34 1.47 -17.38
CA MET A 528 -6.81 0.43 -16.51
C MET A 528 -7.87 -0.02 -15.50
N ARG A 529 -7.89 -1.32 -15.18
CA ARG A 529 -8.60 -1.85 -14.03
C ARG A 529 -7.62 -2.04 -12.88
N ARG A 530 -7.76 -1.25 -11.83
CA ARG A 530 -7.05 -1.54 -10.59
C ARG A 530 -7.67 -2.76 -9.88
N ARG A 531 -6.84 -3.50 -9.19
CA ARG A 531 -7.28 -4.56 -8.28
C ARG A 531 -6.85 -4.20 -6.88
N SER A 532 -7.69 -4.45 -5.86
CA SER A 532 -7.22 -4.39 -4.49
C SER A 532 -6.06 -5.37 -4.31
N GLN A 533 -5.16 -5.11 -3.37
CA GLN A 533 -4.06 -6.05 -3.07
C GLN A 533 -4.65 -7.43 -2.69
N LYS A 534 -5.74 -7.44 -1.93
CA LYS A 534 -6.43 -8.68 -1.55
C LYS A 534 -6.98 -9.47 -2.75
N GLU A 535 -7.54 -8.79 -3.76
CA GLU A 535 -8.01 -9.45 -4.99
C GLU A 535 -6.84 -10.10 -5.74
N LEU A 536 -5.73 -9.38 -5.87
CA LEU A 536 -4.54 -9.90 -6.55
C LEU A 536 -3.94 -11.08 -5.79
N ASP A 537 -3.82 -10.98 -4.47
CA ASP A 537 -3.31 -12.05 -3.60
C ASP A 537 -4.21 -13.30 -3.65
N ARG A 538 -5.55 -13.14 -3.78
CA ARG A 538 -6.46 -14.28 -3.97
C ARG A 538 -6.19 -15.01 -5.29
N ILE A 539 -5.92 -14.29 -6.39
CA ILE A 539 -5.59 -14.90 -7.67
C ILE A 539 -4.28 -15.70 -7.56
N MET A 540 -3.29 -15.16 -6.86
CA MET A 540 -2.02 -15.85 -6.60
C MET A 540 -2.23 -17.10 -5.73
N ALA A 541 -2.96 -16.97 -4.62
CA ALA A 541 -3.27 -18.07 -3.71
C ALA A 541 -4.10 -19.19 -4.38
N PHE A 542 -5.03 -18.82 -5.27
CA PHE A 542 -5.80 -19.78 -6.07
C PHE A 542 -4.91 -20.66 -6.95
N ASN A 543 -3.73 -20.17 -7.33
CA ASN A 543 -2.71 -20.88 -8.08
C ASN A 543 -1.55 -21.38 -7.19
N HIS A 544 -1.80 -21.63 -5.91
CA HIS A 544 -0.82 -22.17 -4.97
C HIS A 544 0.42 -21.28 -4.74
N ILE A 545 0.33 -19.97 -4.99
CA ILE A 545 1.39 -19.01 -4.70
C ILE A 545 1.12 -18.34 -3.35
N LYS A 546 1.99 -18.56 -2.36
CA LYS A 546 1.92 -17.90 -1.05
C LYS A 546 2.75 -16.62 -1.09
N LYS A 547 2.12 -15.46 -0.85
CA LYS A 547 2.84 -14.20 -0.66
C LYS A 547 3.74 -14.29 0.58
N GLU A 548 5.02 -13.92 0.43
CA GLU A 548 6.00 -13.88 1.52
C GLU A 548 6.44 -12.46 1.86
N ASP A 549 6.55 -11.60 0.84
CA ASP A 549 7.01 -10.24 1.02
C ASP A 549 6.32 -9.25 0.09
N MET A 550 6.27 -8.00 0.51
CA MET A 550 5.69 -6.92 -0.30
C MET A 550 6.30 -5.58 0.06
N LEU A 551 6.52 -4.76 -0.94
CA LEU A 551 6.91 -3.36 -0.82
C LEU A 551 5.87 -2.47 -1.50
N ILE A 552 5.63 -1.30 -0.92
CA ILE A 552 4.70 -0.30 -1.46
C ILE A 552 5.39 1.06 -1.55
N ASP A 553 5.02 1.87 -2.56
CA ASP A 553 5.56 3.22 -2.69
C ASP A 553 5.02 4.18 -1.59
N ASP A 554 5.63 5.36 -1.48
CA ASP A 554 5.29 6.35 -0.44
C ASP A 554 3.89 6.96 -0.60
N TYR A 555 3.22 6.70 -1.73
CA TYR A 555 1.91 7.27 -2.07
C TYR A 555 0.77 6.26 -1.96
N GLY A 556 1.09 4.97 -1.74
CA GLY A 556 0.12 3.89 -1.70
C GLY A 556 -0.48 3.55 -3.09
N ILE A 557 0.29 3.74 -4.17
CA ILE A 557 -0.17 3.55 -5.55
C ILE A 557 0.24 2.17 -6.08
N PHE A 558 1.53 1.83 -6.00
CA PHE A 558 2.07 0.62 -6.59
C PHE A 558 2.66 -0.31 -5.53
N THR A 559 2.26 -1.56 -5.59
CA THR A 559 2.84 -2.64 -4.79
C THR A 559 3.74 -3.52 -5.65
N VAL A 560 4.77 -4.07 -5.02
CA VAL A 560 5.58 -5.15 -5.57
C VAL A 560 5.60 -6.27 -4.54
N SER A 561 5.08 -7.41 -4.92
CA SER A 561 4.96 -8.59 -4.04
C SER A 561 5.88 -9.70 -4.53
N SER A 562 6.42 -10.46 -3.59
CA SER A 562 7.13 -11.72 -3.83
C SER A 562 6.37 -12.86 -3.15
N GLY A 563 6.07 -13.89 -3.90
CA GLY A 563 5.46 -15.12 -3.39
C GLY A 563 6.22 -16.34 -3.84
N LYS A 564 6.00 -17.46 -3.14
CA LYS A 564 6.55 -18.76 -3.51
C LYS A 564 5.47 -19.73 -4.00
N VAL A 565 5.79 -20.49 -5.04
CA VAL A 565 4.97 -21.60 -5.51
C VAL A 565 5.04 -22.70 -4.45
N LYS A 566 3.89 -23.11 -3.92
CA LYS A 566 3.80 -24.25 -3.01
C LYS A 566 3.75 -25.54 -3.83
N GLY A 567 4.47 -26.56 -3.40
CA GLY A 567 4.37 -27.91 -3.93
C GLY A 567 3.04 -28.58 -3.60
#